data_3518443daf475fe232068bff887bbd2d
#
_entry.id   3518443daf475fe232068bff887bbd2d
#
_cell.length_a   1.000
_cell.length_b   1.000
_cell.length_c   1.000
_cell.angle_alpha   90.00
_cell.angle_beta   90.00
_cell.angle_gamma   90.00
#
_symmetry.space_group_name_H-M   'P 1'
#
loop_
_entity.id
_entity.type
_entity.pdbx_description
1 polymer ?
#
loop_
_entity_poly.entity_id
_entity_poly.type
_entity_poly.pdbx_seq_one_letter_code
_entity_poly.pdbx_strand_id
1 'polypeptide(L)'
;SDESTATAESGGITLVPMPATPSYPGAAITEMTFENGKFNFTIDGGQDNYTLGTQTPNADQLMCANSAKGQHIHLIVDNEPYAAKYESSFDYEISEDSHYILAFLSRSFHESIKHEGASVAIEAKVSNNSLMRQAPIEQPMLFYSRPKGTYTGKDTENIMLDFYPV
;
A
#
# COMPACT_ATOMS: atom_id res chain seq x y z
N SER A 1 21.78 -6.71 16.80
CA SER A 1 20.51 -6.13 17.25
C SER A 1 19.47 -7.23 17.23
N ASP A 2 19.09 -7.70 18.43
CA ASP A 2 18.00 -8.66 18.59
C ASP A 2 16.70 -8.06 18.08
N GLU A 3 16.20 -8.56 16.96
CA GLU A 3 14.81 -8.35 16.57
C GLU A 3 13.95 -9.10 17.61
N SER A 4 13.35 -8.32 18.49
CA SER A 4 12.39 -8.81 19.46
C SER A 4 11.20 -9.40 18.70
N THR A 5 11.09 -10.71 18.67
CA THR A 5 9.89 -11.43 18.25
C THR A 5 8.81 -11.27 19.32
N ALA A 6 8.21 -10.09 19.39
CA ALA A 6 7.10 -9.87 20.31
C ALA A 6 5.85 -10.56 19.76
N THR A 7 5.41 -11.63 20.42
CA THR A 7 4.07 -12.19 20.22
C THR A 7 3.12 -11.59 21.25
N ALA A 8 1.94 -11.18 20.80
CA ALA A 8 0.85 -10.74 21.67
C ALA A 8 -0.36 -11.63 21.45
N GLU A 9 -0.98 -12.07 22.53
CA GLU A 9 -2.19 -12.91 22.50
C GLU A 9 -3.37 -12.19 23.16
N SER A 10 -4.52 -12.21 22.50
CA SER A 10 -5.79 -11.74 23.05
C SER A 10 -6.95 -12.50 22.44
N GLY A 11 -7.82 -13.07 23.28
CA GLY A 11 -9.07 -13.71 22.84
C GLY A 11 -8.90 -14.87 21.84
N GLY A 12 -7.79 -15.63 21.92
CA GLY A 12 -7.48 -16.71 20.98
C GLY A 12 -6.86 -16.25 19.65
N ILE A 13 -6.51 -14.98 19.55
CA ILE A 13 -5.78 -14.40 18.41
C ILE A 13 -4.32 -14.18 18.83
N THR A 14 -3.40 -14.67 18.01
CA THR A 14 -1.96 -14.48 18.21
C THR A 14 -1.40 -13.56 17.13
N LEU A 15 -0.71 -12.50 17.53
CA LEU A 15 0.05 -11.65 16.62
C LEU A 15 1.47 -12.20 16.49
N VAL A 16 1.90 -12.44 15.27
CA VAL A 16 3.27 -12.89 14.97
C VAL A 16 3.90 -11.95 13.93
N PRO A 17 5.21 -11.67 14.02
CA PRO A 17 5.91 -10.91 13.00
C PRO A 17 5.85 -11.62 11.65
N MET A 18 5.73 -10.84 10.56
CA MET A 18 5.89 -11.39 9.21
C MET A 18 7.31 -11.94 9.03
N PRO A 19 7.48 -13.06 8.30
CA PRO A 19 8.80 -13.48 7.85
C PRO A 19 9.48 -12.40 7.00
N ALA A 20 10.80 -12.51 6.87
CA ALA A 20 11.55 -11.61 6.00
C ALA A 20 11.06 -11.70 4.55
N THR A 21 10.81 -10.55 3.94
CA THR A 21 10.29 -10.41 2.58
C THR A 21 11.24 -9.57 1.73
N PRO A 22 11.20 -9.66 0.38
CA PRO A 22 12.03 -8.83 -0.48
C PRO A 22 11.88 -7.34 -0.14
N SER A 23 12.98 -6.65 0.11
CA SER A 23 12.97 -5.25 0.57
C SER A 23 12.80 -4.23 -0.55
N TYR A 24 13.17 -4.58 -1.78
CA TYR A 24 13.17 -3.69 -2.96
C TYR A 24 13.89 -2.36 -2.72
N PRO A 25 15.19 -2.40 -2.38
CA PRO A 25 15.92 -1.19 -2.02
C PRO A 25 15.94 -0.20 -3.17
N GLY A 26 15.59 1.05 -2.88
CA GLY A 26 15.52 2.14 -3.84
C GLY A 26 14.26 2.15 -4.71
N ALA A 27 13.34 1.18 -4.59
CA ALA A 27 12.05 1.29 -5.28
C ALA A 27 11.27 2.51 -4.76
N ALA A 28 10.80 3.36 -5.68
CA ALA A 28 10.21 4.64 -5.30
C ALA A 28 9.08 5.06 -6.24
N ILE A 29 8.10 5.76 -5.69
CA ILE A 29 7.15 6.58 -6.44
C ILE A 29 7.83 7.94 -6.61
N THR A 30 8.33 8.24 -7.79
CA THR A 30 9.07 9.49 -8.07
C THR A 30 8.13 10.62 -8.48
N GLU A 31 6.95 10.30 -8.96
CA GLU A 31 5.92 11.26 -9.33
C GLU A 31 4.53 10.65 -9.16
N MET A 32 3.59 11.44 -8.70
CA MET A 32 2.15 11.15 -8.69
C MET A 32 1.40 12.39 -9.16
N THR A 33 0.62 12.25 -10.21
CA THR A 33 -0.30 13.29 -10.68
C THR A 33 -1.73 12.77 -10.74
N PHE A 34 -2.70 13.66 -10.56
CA PHE A 34 -4.10 13.37 -10.80
C PHE A 34 -4.71 14.53 -11.59
N GLU A 35 -5.04 14.28 -12.82
CA GLU A 35 -5.57 15.27 -13.76
C GLU A 35 -6.70 14.66 -14.59
N ASN A 36 -7.78 15.41 -14.77
CA ASN A 36 -8.94 15.00 -15.55
C ASN A 36 -9.50 13.62 -15.15
N GLY A 37 -9.49 13.30 -13.84
CA GLY A 37 -9.98 12.02 -13.32
C GLY A 37 -9.03 10.85 -13.50
N LYS A 38 -7.77 11.10 -13.82
CA LYS A 38 -6.76 10.06 -14.07
C LYS A 38 -5.54 10.25 -13.19
N PHE A 39 -5.15 9.20 -12.48
CA PHE A 39 -3.84 9.10 -11.85
C PHE A 39 -2.77 8.66 -12.84
N ASN A 40 -1.59 9.26 -12.71
CA ASN A 40 -0.37 8.79 -13.36
C ASN A 40 0.74 8.73 -12.31
N PHE A 41 1.43 7.60 -12.26
CA PHE A 41 2.56 7.34 -11.38
C PHE A 41 3.82 7.10 -12.18
N THR A 42 4.91 7.71 -11.78
CA THR A 42 6.25 7.34 -12.25
C THR A 42 6.92 6.55 -11.14
N ILE A 43 7.38 5.35 -11.44
CA ILE A 43 7.97 4.43 -10.47
C ILE A 43 9.40 4.10 -10.89
N ASP A 44 10.34 4.30 -9.97
CA ASP A 44 11.67 3.72 -10.05
C ASP A 44 11.65 2.35 -9.38
N GLY A 45 12.04 1.30 -10.08
CA GLY A 45 12.05 -0.06 -9.57
C GLY A 45 13.19 -0.36 -8.58
N GLY A 46 14.14 0.56 -8.44
CA GLY A 46 15.30 0.36 -7.56
C GLY A 46 16.23 -0.77 -8.01
N GLN A 47 17.03 -1.27 -7.07
CA GLN A 47 18.06 -2.26 -7.35
C GLN A 47 17.51 -3.63 -7.77
N ASP A 48 16.36 -4.02 -7.24
CA ASP A 48 15.74 -5.33 -7.49
C ASP A 48 14.62 -5.26 -8.56
N ASN A 49 14.56 -4.17 -9.33
CA ASN A 49 13.60 -3.98 -10.41
C ASN A 49 12.14 -4.23 -9.99
N TYR A 50 11.68 -3.59 -8.93
CA TYR A 50 10.25 -3.62 -8.59
C TYR A 50 9.43 -3.21 -9.80
N THR A 51 8.50 -4.06 -10.21
CA THR A 51 7.65 -3.83 -11.40
C THR A 51 6.20 -4.18 -11.08
N LEU A 52 5.28 -3.29 -11.42
CA LEU A 52 3.84 -3.57 -11.31
C LEU A 52 3.47 -4.79 -12.17
N GLY A 53 2.53 -5.59 -11.68
CA GLY A 53 2.03 -6.76 -12.39
C GLY A 53 2.93 -7.99 -12.32
N THR A 54 4.08 -7.93 -11.65
CA THR A 54 4.95 -9.10 -11.45
C THR A 54 4.73 -9.73 -10.08
N GLN A 55 4.94 -11.06 -9.99
CA GLN A 55 4.87 -11.75 -8.70
C GLN A 55 6.08 -11.43 -7.84
N THR A 56 5.85 -11.19 -6.56
CA THR A 56 6.93 -11.10 -5.58
C THR A 56 7.56 -12.48 -5.40
N PRO A 57 8.90 -12.60 -5.40
CA PRO A 57 9.57 -13.87 -5.13
C PRO A 57 9.11 -14.50 -3.81
N ASN A 58 8.90 -15.83 -3.83
CA ASN A 58 8.49 -16.64 -2.66
C ASN A 58 7.12 -16.25 -2.03
N ALA A 59 6.25 -15.57 -2.75
CA ALA A 59 4.93 -15.16 -2.27
C ALA A 59 4.06 -16.36 -1.82
N ASP A 60 4.20 -17.50 -2.46
CA ASP A 60 3.52 -18.75 -2.15
C ASP A 60 3.91 -19.36 -0.79
N GLN A 61 5.09 -19.00 -0.27
CA GLN A 61 5.60 -19.50 1.01
C GLN A 61 5.07 -18.73 2.22
N LEU A 62 4.46 -17.56 2.00
CA LEU A 62 4.07 -16.65 3.07
C LEU A 62 2.67 -16.92 3.63
N MET A 63 1.92 -17.82 3.02
CA MET A 63 0.54 -18.18 3.44
C MET A 63 -0.41 -16.98 3.61
N CYS A 64 -0.11 -15.87 2.94
CA CYS A 64 -0.94 -14.68 2.88
C CYS A 64 -1.73 -14.66 1.56
N ALA A 65 -2.84 -13.93 1.53
CA ALA A 65 -3.63 -13.75 0.31
C ALA A 65 -2.79 -13.08 -0.78
N ASN A 66 -2.27 -13.87 -1.71
CA ASN A 66 -1.47 -13.39 -2.82
C ASN A 66 -2.36 -12.99 -4.01
N SER A 67 -2.07 -11.84 -4.61
CA SER A 67 -2.75 -11.40 -5.82
C SER A 67 -2.18 -12.11 -7.06
N ALA A 68 -3.02 -12.79 -7.81
CA ALA A 68 -2.62 -13.39 -9.09
C ALA A 68 -2.14 -12.35 -10.11
N LYS A 69 -2.54 -11.07 -9.94
CA LYS A 69 -2.11 -9.95 -10.77
C LYS A 69 -0.75 -9.38 -10.37
N GLY A 70 -0.15 -9.84 -9.27
CA GLY A 70 1.19 -9.44 -8.86
C GLY A 70 1.28 -8.17 -8.02
N GLN A 71 2.45 -7.56 -8.03
CA GLN A 71 2.78 -6.32 -7.34
C GLN A 71 1.92 -5.16 -7.84
N HIS A 72 1.54 -4.26 -6.95
CA HIS A 72 0.58 -3.22 -7.26
C HIS A 72 0.76 -1.99 -6.36
N ILE A 73 0.13 -0.89 -6.76
CA ILE A 73 -0.03 0.29 -5.93
C ILE A 73 -1.27 0.08 -5.05
N HIS A 74 -1.16 0.33 -3.76
CA HIS A 74 -2.30 0.61 -2.91
C HIS A 74 -2.57 2.11 -2.93
N LEU A 75 -3.77 2.49 -3.33
CA LEU A 75 -4.25 3.87 -3.25
C LEU A 75 -5.34 3.95 -2.19
N ILE A 76 -5.15 4.82 -1.21
CA ILE A 76 -6.09 5.09 -0.12
C ILE A 76 -6.44 6.56 -0.14
N VAL A 77 -7.73 6.87 -0.24
CA VAL A 77 -8.27 8.23 -0.14
C VAL A 77 -9.14 8.30 1.11
N ASP A 78 -8.87 9.25 1.99
CA ASP A 78 -9.62 9.51 3.24
C ASP A 78 -9.79 8.27 4.14
N ASN A 79 -8.79 7.41 4.14
CA ASN A 79 -8.80 6.16 4.90
C ASN A 79 -9.93 5.18 4.52
N GLU A 80 -10.53 5.35 3.34
CA GLU A 80 -11.43 4.37 2.74
C GLU A 80 -10.65 3.09 2.36
N PRO A 81 -11.32 1.96 2.15
CA PRO A 81 -10.64 0.73 1.72
C PRO A 81 -9.79 0.96 0.46
N TYR A 82 -8.54 0.50 0.48
CA TYR A 82 -7.61 0.73 -0.63
C TYR A 82 -8.13 0.21 -1.98
N ALA A 83 -7.73 0.90 -3.04
CA ALA A 83 -7.81 0.40 -4.41
C ALA A 83 -6.45 -0.21 -4.80
N ALA A 84 -6.44 -1.46 -5.26
CA ALA A 84 -5.25 -2.11 -5.81
C ALA A 84 -5.11 -1.77 -7.29
N LYS A 85 -3.99 -1.17 -7.69
CA LYS A 85 -3.73 -0.73 -9.06
C LYS A 85 -2.47 -1.37 -9.60
N TYR A 86 -2.62 -2.10 -10.69
CA TYR A 86 -1.56 -2.93 -11.32
C TYR A 86 -0.88 -2.24 -12.50
N GLU A 87 -1.37 -1.05 -12.84
CA GLU A 87 -0.84 -0.18 -13.90
C GLU A 87 -0.49 1.18 -13.31
N SER A 88 0.47 1.85 -13.90
CA SER A 88 0.92 3.17 -13.45
C SER A 88 -0.03 4.32 -13.82
N SER A 89 -0.98 4.08 -14.73
CA SER A 89 -1.97 5.07 -15.16
C SER A 89 -3.36 4.45 -15.14
N PHE A 90 -4.33 5.10 -14.47
CA PHE A 90 -5.69 4.58 -14.35
C PHE A 90 -6.67 5.70 -14.02
N ASP A 91 -7.92 5.49 -14.42
CA ASP A 91 -9.03 6.38 -14.06
C ASP A 91 -9.44 6.14 -12.60
N TYR A 92 -9.79 7.22 -11.90
CA TYR A 92 -10.24 7.18 -10.52
C TYR A 92 -11.18 8.36 -10.23
N GLU A 93 -12.18 8.14 -9.39
CA GLU A 93 -13.11 9.18 -8.98
C GLU A 93 -12.76 9.66 -7.57
N ILE A 94 -12.51 10.97 -7.44
CA ILE A 94 -12.36 11.65 -6.15
C ILE A 94 -13.33 12.82 -6.16
N SER A 95 -14.10 12.98 -5.09
CA SER A 95 -15.02 14.11 -4.96
C SER A 95 -14.29 15.46 -4.90
N GLU A 96 -15.01 16.53 -5.16
CA GLU A 96 -14.49 17.88 -4.98
C GLU A 96 -14.14 18.12 -3.51
N ASP A 97 -13.15 18.97 -3.26
CA ASP A 97 -12.71 19.49 -1.96
C ASP A 97 -11.41 18.84 -1.43
N SER A 98 -11.21 18.85 -0.11
CA SER A 98 -9.94 18.42 0.52
C SER A 98 -9.95 16.94 0.88
N HIS A 99 -8.85 16.25 0.59
CA HIS A 99 -8.66 14.83 0.81
C HIS A 99 -7.28 14.52 1.40
N TYR A 100 -7.19 13.44 2.14
CA TYR A 100 -5.93 12.78 2.50
C TYR A 100 -5.70 11.61 1.55
N ILE A 101 -4.58 11.61 0.85
CA ILE A 101 -4.24 10.59 -0.15
C ILE A 101 -2.94 9.93 0.25
N LEU A 102 -2.96 8.60 0.36
CA LEU A 102 -1.77 7.75 0.48
C LEU A 102 -1.71 6.82 -0.72
N ALA A 103 -0.56 6.78 -1.37
CA ALA A 103 -0.21 5.74 -2.34
C ALA A 103 1.09 5.07 -1.91
N PHE A 104 1.18 3.76 -1.97
CA PHE A 104 2.41 3.04 -1.70
C PHE A 104 2.59 1.82 -2.61
N LEU A 105 3.85 1.43 -2.79
CA LEU A 105 4.20 0.21 -3.51
C LEU A 105 3.95 -0.99 -2.61
N SER A 106 3.25 -1.98 -3.15
CA SER A 106 2.87 -3.20 -2.44
C SER A 106 3.45 -4.44 -3.12
N ARG A 107 3.86 -5.41 -2.30
CA ARG A 107 4.18 -6.76 -2.74
C ARG A 107 2.91 -7.46 -3.23
N SER A 108 3.06 -8.53 -4.00
CA SER A 108 1.91 -9.25 -4.57
C SER A 108 0.95 -9.81 -3.50
N PHE A 109 1.44 -10.07 -2.29
CA PHE A 109 0.64 -10.52 -1.14
C PHE A 109 0.16 -9.38 -0.22
N HIS A 110 0.12 -8.14 -0.75
CA HIS A 110 -0.44 -6.95 -0.11
C HIS A 110 0.36 -6.35 1.06
N GLU A 111 1.60 -6.75 1.27
CA GLU A 111 2.49 -6.09 2.22
C GLU A 111 3.10 -4.83 1.61
N SER A 112 2.97 -3.72 2.33
CA SER A 112 3.55 -2.44 1.91
C SER A 112 5.08 -2.46 1.98
N ILE A 113 5.73 -1.78 1.02
CA ILE A 113 7.15 -1.48 1.07
C ILE A 113 7.31 -0.20 1.91
N LYS A 114 8.07 -0.30 3.02
CA LYS A 114 8.12 0.74 4.05
C LYS A 114 9.49 1.44 4.13
N HIS A 115 10.10 1.76 3.02
CA HIS A 115 11.28 2.62 3.02
C HIS A 115 10.96 3.96 2.36
N GLU A 116 11.84 4.93 2.58
CA GLU A 116 11.72 6.27 2.00
C GLU A 116 11.59 6.21 0.47
N GLY A 117 10.64 6.95 -0.05
CA GLY A 117 10.31 6.99 -1.48
C GLY A 117 9.30 5.95 -1.94
N ALA A 118 9.09 4.83 -1.23
CA ALA A 118 8.12 3.82 -1.64
C ALA A 118 6.66 4.23 -1.45
N SER A 119 6.41 5.39 -0.90
CA SER A 119 5.07 5.95 -0.70
C SER A 119 5.00 7.45 -0.95
N VAL A 120 3.80 7.93 -1.19
CA VAL A 120 3.42 9.35 -1.22
C VAL A 120 2.22 9.54 -0.34
N ALA A 121 2.32 10.42 0.66
CA ALA A 121 1.23 10.78 1.56
C ALA A 121 1.03 12.29 1.53
N ILE A 122 -0.14 12.74 1.11
CA ILE A 122 -0.44 14.15 0.91
C ILE A 122 -1.83 14.53 1.44
N GLU A 123 -1.95 15.78 1.88
CA GLU A 123 -3.22 16.49 1.91
C GLU A 123 -3.38 17.23 0.58
N ALA A 124 -4.51 17.05 -0.08
CA ALA A 124 -4.73 17.57 -1.41
C ALA A 124 -6.12 18.20 -1.54
N LYS A 125 -6.22 19.24 -2.36
CA LYS A 125 -7.50 19.78 -2.81
C LYS A 125 -7.77 19.34 -4.23
N VAL A 126 -8.94 18.76 -4.45
CA VAL A 126 -9.44 18.33 -5.77
C VAL A 126 -10.47 19.35 -6.26
N SER A 127 -10.34 19.75 -7.50
CA SER A 127 -11.36 20.52 -8.23
C SER A 127 -11.28 20.22 -9.72
N ASN A 128 -12.43 20.14 -10.38
CA ASN A 128 -12.54 19.78 -11.79
C ASN A 128 -11.78 18.47 -12.12
N ASN A 129 -11.97 17.44 -11.27
CA ASN A 129 -11.30 16.14 -11.39
C ASN A 129 -9.76 16.24 -11.47
N SER A 130 -9.15 17.20 -10.81
CA SER A 130 -7.70 17.40 -10.82
C SER A 130 -7.20 17.86 -9.46
N LEU A 131 -5.95 17.51 -9.11
CA LEU A 131 -5.27 18.04 -7.94
C LEU A 131 -4.90 19.50 -8.19
N MET A 132 -5.52 20.39 -7.44
CA MET A 132 -5.27 21.85 -7.52
C MET A 132 -4.18 22.29 -6.55
N ARG A 133 -4.07 21.63 -5.41
CA ARG A 133 -3.12 21.92 -4.36
C ARG A 133 -2.78 20.65 -3.62
N GLN A 134 -1.51 20.49 -3.30
CA GLN A 134 -1.03 19.37 -2.47
C GLN A 134 0.05 19.85 -1.52
N ALA A 135 0.07 19.24 -0.34
CA ALA A 135 1.05 19.47 0.71
C ALA A 135 1.33 18.17 1.47
N PRO A 136 2.49 18.02 2.10
CA PRO A 136 2.72 16.94 3.05
C PRO A 136 1.68 16.96 4.18
N ILE A 137 1.32 15.78 4.69
CA ILE A 137 0.47 15.68 5.88
C ILE A 137 1.29 16.10 7.09
N GLU A 138 0.88 17.17 7.78
CA GLU A 138 1.62 17.73 8.92
C GLU A 138 1.25 17.10 10.28
N GLN A 139 0.08 16.50 10.37
CA GLN A 139 -0.39 15.87 11.60
C GLN A 139 -0.17 14.36 11.55
N PRO A 140 0.13 13.69 12.68
CA PRO A 140 0.23 12.24 12.70
C PRO A 140 -1.07 11.59 12.24
N MET A 141 -0.96 10.71 11.24
CA MET A 141 -2.09 9.93 10.72
C MET A 141 -1.72 8.46 10.64
N LEU A 142 -2.72 7.60 10.80
CA LEU A 142 -2.61 6.18 10.56
C LEU A 142 -3.56 5.79 9.42
N PHE A 143 -2.99 5.34 8.33
CA PHE A 143 -3.74 4.74 7.24
C PHE A 143 -3.81 3.23 7.43
N TYR A 144 -5.00 2.69 7.27
CA TYR A 144 -5.27 1.27 7.43
C TYR A 144 -5.36 0.58 6.07
N SER A 145 -4.58 -0.46 5.86
CA SER A 145 -4.52 -1.21 4.60
C SER A 145 -5.13 -2.61 4.73
N ARG A 146 -4.70 -3.42 5.70
CA ARG A 146 -5.13 -4.80 5.89
C ARG A 146 -5.47 -5.11 7.36
N PRO A 147 -6.44 -6.01 7.62
CA PRO A 147 -7.26 -6.83 6.71
C PRO A 147 -8.31 -6.04 5.96
N LYS A 148 -8.77 -6.55 4.81
CA LYS A 148 -9.81 -5.97 3.98
C LYS A 148 -10.79 -7.05 3.54
N GLY A 149 -12.10 -6.75 3.60
CA GLY A 149 -13.15 -7.68 3.21
C GLY A 149 -13.46 -8.73 4.27
N THR A 150 -14.01 -9.86 3.84
CA THR A 150 -14.44 -10.96 4.69
C THR A 150 -13.50 -12.15 4.52
N TYR A 151 -13.10 -12.74 5.63
CA TYR A 151 -12.25 -13.93 5.68
C TYR A 151 -13.08 -15.13 6.15
N THR A 152 -12.99 -16.26 5.47
CA THR A 152 -13.75 -17.47 5.79
C THR A 152 -12.89 -18.73 5.64
N GLY A 153 -13.20 -19.78 6.41
CA GLY A 153 -12.49 -21.05 6.34
C GLY A 153 -10.99 -20.90 6.60
N LYS A 154 -10.16 -21.43 5.73
CA LYS A 154 -8.69 -21.39 5.87
C LYS A 154 -8.11 -19.98 5.82
N ASP A 155 -8.79 -19.04 5.19
CA ASP A 155 -8.32 -17.66 5.12
C ASP A 155 -8.33 -16.95 6.49
N THR A 156 -9.00 -17.54 7.48
CA THR A 156 -9.00 -17.03 8.86
C THR A 156 -7.80 -17.50 9.69
N GLU A 157 -7.00 -18.45 9.20
CA GLU A 157 -5.87 -19.00 9.95
C GLU A 157 -4.69 -18.04 10.01
N ASN A 158 -4.46 -17.30 8.92
CA ASN A 158 -3.40 -16.29 8.84
C ASN A 158 -3.93 -15.02 8.17
N ILE A 159 -4.16 -13.99 8.95
CA ILE A 159 -4.65 -12.69 8.48
C ILE A 159 -3.53 -11.67 8.63
N MET A 160 -3.13 -11.05 7.51
CA MET A 160 -2.12 -10.00 7.53
C MET A 160 -2.68 -8.71 8.12
N LEU A 161 -1.94 -8.10 9.03
CA LEU A 161 -2.12 -6.72 9.44
C LEU A 161 -1.10 -5.85 8.70
N ASP A 162 -1.58 -4.87 7.97
CA ASP A 162 -0.75 -3.85 7.32
C ASP A 162 -1.39 -2.48 7.48
N PHE A 163 -0.61 -1.55 7.99
CA PHE A 163 -1.01 -0.17 8.20
C PHE A 163 0.18 0.76 7.94
N TYR A 164 -0.10 2.02 7.61
CA TYR A 164 0.89 3.00 7.25
C TYR A 164 0.78 4.22 8.15
N PRO A 165 1.72 4.44 9.08
CA PRO A 165 1.81 5.68 9.84
C PRO A 165 2.49 6.77 9.00
N VAL A 166 1.97 7.98 9.07
CA VAL A 166 2.50 9.18 8.43
C VAL A 166 2.79 10.24 9.48
#